data_e88792e02c2ebe0d523809443f727b91
#
_entry.id   e88792e02c2ebe0d523809443f727b91
#
_cell.length_a   1.000
_cell.length_b   1.000
_cell.length_c   1.000
_cell.angle_alpha   90.00
_cell.angle_beta   90.00
_cell.angle_gamma   90.00
#
_symmetry.space_group_name_H-M   'P 1'
#
loop_
_entity.id
_entity.type
_entity.pdbx_description
1 polymer ?
#
loop_
_entity_poly.entity_id
_entity_poly.type
_entity_poly.pdbx_seq_one_letter_code
_entity_poly.pdbx_strand_id
1 'polypeptide(L)'
;IKQEEHGKLLRVNLEESLAEGTNDVDPGPKEGPHDTLLWGPPLEGGEVWEFGGLPPGRPGWHLECTLMSSSELDLPIDIHWGGIDLIYPHHETEMILAEKIGLGNYCDFWMHNGLMEDADGKLSKSRGERITLEEVFKECPPAALRFYLLSHHYREFTPYSPEGLLGACQEGERL
;
A
#
# COMPACT_ATOMS: atom_id res chain seq x y z
N ILE A 1 2.72 -13.69 -14.15
CA ILE A 1 1.45 -13.01 -14.50
C ILE A 1 1.69 -12.30 -15.82
N LYS A 2 0.81 -12.50 -16.81
CA LYS A 2 0.97 -11.88 -18.13
C LYS A 2 0.53 -10.41 -18.08
N GLN A 3 1.18 -9.57 -18.89
CA GLN A 3 0.86 -8.13 -19.01
C GLN A 3 -0.63 -7.86 -19.31
N GLU A 4 -1.26 -8.71 -20.12
CA GLU A 4 -2.66 -8.60 -20.53
C GLU A 4 -3.66 -8.76 -19.35
N GLU A 5 -3.21 -9.28 -18.22
CA GLU A 5 -4.02 -9.53 -17.03
C GLU A 5 -4.07 -8.33 -16.09
N HIS A 6 -3.14 -7.37 -16.25
CA HIS A 6 -3.09 -6.14 -15.47
C HIS A 6 -3.98 -5.03 -16.06
N GLY A 7 -4.28 -4.03 -15.25
CA GLY A 7 -4.99 -2.82 -15.67
C GLY A 7 -6.49 -2.78 -15.32
N LYS A 8 -7.00 -3.78 -14.61
CA LYS A 8 -8.41 -3.84 -14.22
C LYS A 8 -8.76 -2.80 -13.14
N LEU A 9 -7.88 -2.61 -12.15
CA LEU A 9 -8.03 -1.61 -11.08
C LEU A 9 -7.45 -0.26 -11.46
N LEU A 10 -6.30 -0.27 -12.12
CA LEU A 10 -5.51 0.91 -12.40
C LEU A 10 -6.25 1.93 -13.26
N ARG A 11 -7.10 1.48 -14.22
CA ARG A 11 -7.87 2.32 -15.16
C ARG A 11 -7.04 3.34 -15.95
N VAL A 12 -5.73 3.21 -15.96
CA VAL A 12 -4.75 4.02 -16.71
C VAL A 12 -3.90 3.12 -17.57
N ASN A 13 -3.17 3.72 -18.51
CA ASN A 13 -2.27 2.97 -19.35
C ASN A 13 -1.11 2.40 -18.50
N LEU A 14 -0.92 1.09 -18.59
CA LEU A 14 0.11 0.37 -17.86
C LEU A 14 1.53 0.88 -18.17
N GLU A 15 1.75 1.33 -19.41
CA GLU A 15 3.04 1.89 -19.84
C GLU A 15 3.34 3.23 -19.16
N GLU A 16 2.33 4.07 -18.94
CA GLU A 16 2.44 5.33 -18.21
C GLU A 16 2.77 5.07 -16.74
N SER A 17 2.10 4.09 -16.12
CA SER A 17 2.34 3.70 -14.73
C SER A 17 3.76 3.18 -14.49
N LEU A 18 4.34 2.46 -15.45
CA LEU A 18 5.73 2.01 -15.38
C LEU A 18 6.74 3.16 -15.51
N ALA A 19 6.40 4.19 -16.30
CA ALA A 19 7.27 5.35 -16.50
C ALA A 19 7.37 6.21 -15.22
N GLU A 20 6.34 6.22 -14.38
CA GLU A 20 6.32 6.92 -13.09
C GLU A 20 7.08 6.20 -11.97
N GLY A 21 7.56 5.00 -12.24
CA GLY A 21 8.25 4.13 -11.28
C GLY A 21 7.26 3.26 -10.49
N THR A 22 7.59 2.01 -10.33
CA THR A 22 6.80 1.08 -9.52
C THR A 22 7.32 1.09 -8.08
N ASN A 23 6.42 1.06 -7.09
CA ASN A 23 6.76 0.79 -5.70
C ASN A 23 7.08 -0.69 -5.45
N ASP A 24 7.52 -1.40 -6.49
CA ASP A 24 7.88 -2.81 -6.40
C ASP A 24 9.16 -2.96 -5.58
N VAL A 25 9.00 -3.40 -4.36
CA VAL A 25 10.08 -3.59 -3.39
C VAL A 25 10.74 -4.96 -3.46
N ASP A 26 10.26 -5.83 -4.38
CA ASP A 26 10.80 -7.18 -4.53
C ASP A 26 11.91 -7.24 -5.59
N PRO A 27 13.18 -7.11 -5.19
CA PRO A 27 14.29 -7.27 -6.12
C PRO A 27 14.40 -8.73 -6.54
N GLY A 28 14.53 -8.97 -7.83
CA GLY A 28 14.72 -10.30 -8.39
C GLY A 28 14.81 -10.28 -9.91
N PRO A 29 15.27 -11.34 -10.53
CA PRO A 29 15.27 -11.45 -11.98
C PRO A 29 13.82 -11.55 -12.46
N LYS A 30 13.41 -10.64 -13.34
CA LYS A 30 12.10 -10.60 -13.99
C LYS A 30 12.27 -10.86 -15.48
N GLU A 31 11.37 -11.65 -16.08
CA GLU A 31 11.34 -11.84 -17.54
C GLU A 31 10.68 -10.65 -18.23
N GLY A 32 9.73 -9.99 -17.54
CA GLY A 32 9.04 -8.80 -18.00
C GLY A 32 8.86 -7.75 -16.90
N PRO A 33 8.58 -6.49 -17.28
CA PRO A 33 8.46 -5.39 -16.33
C PRO A 33 7.29 -5.55 -15.33
N HIS A 34 6.29 -6.34 -15.70
CA HIS A 34 5.10 -6.59 -14.89
C HIS A 34 5.15 -7.90 -14.10
N ASP A 35 6.27 -8.62 -14.17
CA ASP A 35 6.41 -9.86 -13.43
C ASP A 35 6.43 -9.60 -11.93
N THR A 36 5.69 -10.43 -11.22
CA THR A 36 5.56 -10.39 -9.78
C THR A 36 6.36 -11.51 -9.16
N LEU A 37 7.16 -11.16 -8.15
CA LEU A 37 7.88 -12.14 -7.37
C LEU A 37 6.91 -12.93 -6.48
N LEU A 38 6.83 -14.24 -6.68
CA LEU A 38 6.06 -15.14 -5.82
C LEU A 38 6.93 -15.77 -4.74
N TRP A 39 8.16 -16.13 -5.11
CA TRP A 39 9.15 -16.69 -4.22
C TRP A 39 10.53 -16.16 -4.56
N GLY A 40 11.20 -15.57 -3.61
CA GLY A 40 12.49 -14.92 -3.79
C GLY A 40 13.59 -15.45 -2.88
N PRO A 41 14.83 -15.06 -3.12
CA PRO A 41 15.93 -15.38 -2.22
C PRO A 41 15.70 -14.70 -0.86
N PRO A 42 16.31 -15.23 0.22
CA PRO A 42 16.28 -14.58 1.52
C PRO A 42 16.84 -13.16 1.43
N LEU A 43 16.31 -12.25 2.23
CA LEU A 43 16.90 -10.93 2.45
C LEU A 43 18.00 -11.04 3.51
N GLU A 44 19.00 -10.18 3.44
CA GLU A 44 20.07 -10.14 4.42
C GLU A 44 19.51 -9.86 5.83
N GLY A 45 19.74 -10.79 6.77
CA GLY A 45 19.18 -10.71 8.12
C GLY A 45 17.67 -11.00 8.25
N GLY A 46 17.00 -11.36 7.16
CA GLY A 46 15.59 -11.73 7.14
C GLY A 46 15.34 -13.20 7.44
N GLU A 47 14.08 -13.54 7.64
CA GLU A 47 13.65 -14.93 7.82
C GLU A 47 13.82 -15.74 6.54
N VAL A 48 14.17 -17.00 6.70
CA VAL A 48 14.34 -17.97 5.61
C VAL A 48 13.29 -19.05 5.77
N TRP A 49 12.51 -19.27 4.73
CA TRP A 49 11.48 -20.28 4.71
C TRP A 49 11.93 -21.47 3.85
N GLU A 50 11.58 -22.67 4.28
CA GLU A 50 11.73 -23.88 3.51
C GLU A 50 10.35 -24.36 3.06
N PHE A 51 10.12 -24.39 1.76
CA PHE A 51 8.87 -24.84 1.17
C PHE A 51 9.15 -25.93 0.14
N GLY A 52 8.42 -27.03 0.23
CA GLY A 52 8.70 -28.27 -0.51
C GLY A 52 8.94 -28.06 -2.01
N GLY A 53 10.14 -28.41 -2.46
CA GLY A 53 10.55 -28.33 -3.85
C GLY A 53 11.11 -26.99 -4.32
N LEU A 54 11.05 -25.94 -3.49
CA LEU A 54 11.67 -24.65 -3.78
C LEU A 54 12.99 -24.50 -3.00
N PRO A 55 13.94 -23.72 -3.52
CA PRO A 55 15.12 -23.37 -2.73
C PRO A 55 14.72 -22.56 -1.49
N PRO A 56 15.53 -22.61 -0.40
CA PRO A 56 15.30 -21.75 0.76
C PRO A 56 15.13 -20.29 0.35
N GLY A 57 14.07 -19.63 0.84
CA GLY A 57 13.71 -18.31 0.36
C GLY A 57 12.63 -17.64 1.19
N ARG A 58 11.94 -16.69 0.58
CA ARG A 58 10.81 -15.99 1.16
C ARG A 58 9.68 -15.81 0.16
N PRO A 59 8.41 -15.72 0.61
CA PRO A 59 7.31 -15.33 -0.25
C PRO A 59 7.50 -13.88 -0.75
N GLY A 60 6.92 -13.56 -1.89
CA GLY A 60 6.83 -12.21 -2.40
C GLY A 60 5.75 -11.41 -1.65
N TRP A 61 5.96 -10.12 -1.48
CA TRP A 61 5.08 -9.23 -0.72
C TRP A 61 3.60 -9.30 -1.12
N HIS A 62 3.32 -9.34 -2.41
CA HIS A 62 1.94 -9.41 -2.92
C HIS A 62 1.25 -10.73 -2.59
N LEU A 63 2.01 -11.83 -2.62
CA LEU A 63 1.51 -13.16 -2.28
C LEU A 63 1.18 -13.27 -0.79
N GLU A 64 1.98 -12.65 0.07
CA GLU A 64 1.76 -12.63 1.52
C GLU A 64 0.38 -12.07 1.84
N CYS A 65 0.07 -10.86 1.35
CA CYS A 65 -1.21 -10.20 1.62
C CYS A 65 -2.40 -11.00 1.06
N THR A 66 -2.27 -11.54 -0.16
CA THR A 66 -3.32 -12.37 -0.78
C THR A 66 -3.65 -13.59 0.06
N LEU A 67 -2.62 -14.32 0.52
CA LEU A 67 -2.81 -15.54 1.30
C LEU A 67 -3.27 -15.25 2.73
N MET A 68 -2.70 -14.25 3.39
CA MET A 68 -3.06 -13.90 4.76
C MET A 68 -4.52 -13.45 4.85
N SER A 69 -4.95 -12.53 4.00
CA SER A 69 -6.34 -12.08 4.01
C SER A 69 -7.32 -13.19 3.62
N SER A 70 -6.99 -14.04 2.65
CA SER A 70 -7.87 -15.16 2.27
C SER A 70 -7.92 -16.28 3.30
N SER A 71 -6.95 -16.38 4.22
CA SER A 71 -6.96 -17.34 5.32
C SER A 71 -7.72 -16.86 6.55
N GLU A 72 -7.77 -15.55 6.77
CA GLU A 72 -8.33 -14.94 7.98
C GLU A 72 -9.72 -14.33 7.77
N LEU A 73 -10.08 -14.03 6.52
CA LEU A 73 -11.33 -13.37 6.16
C LEU A 73 -12.13 -14.24 5.19
N ASP A 74 -13.45 -14.10 5.25
CA ASP A 74 -14.34 -14.66 4.23
C ASP A 74 -14.18 -13.90 2.91
N LEU A 75 -14.21 -14.61 1.79
CA LEU A 75 -14.17 -14.01 0.47
C LEU A 75 -15.56 -13.98 -0.18
N PRO A 76 -15.90 -12.94 -0.93
CA PRO A 76 -15.09 -11.74 -1.17
C PRO A 76 -14.97 -10.85 0.07
N ILE A 77 -13.82 -10.17 0.23
CA ILE A 77 -13.66 -9.13 1.24
C ILE A 77 -14.61 -7.98 0.89
N ASP A 78 -15.36 -7.44 1.86
CA ASP A 78 -16.28 -6.33 1.59
C ASP A 78 -15.53 -5.09 1.09
N ILE A 79 -14.50 -4.64 1.80
CA ILE A 79 -13.72 -3.46 1.46
C ILE A 79 -12.22 -3.75 1.64
N HIS A 80 -11.46 -3.58 0.57
CA HIS A 80 -9.99 -3.58 0.62
C HIS A 80 -9.48 -2.16 0.41
N TRP A 81 -8.79 -1.62 1.42
CA TRP A 81 -8.39 -0.22 1.44
C TRP A 81 -6.88 -0.06 1.56
N GLY A 82 -6.32 0.89 0.79
CA GLY A 82 -4.91 1.26 0.86
C GLY A 82 -4.62 2.64 0.31
N GLY A 83 -3.35 3.00 0.26
CA GLY A 83 -2.90 4.22 -0.41
C GLY A 83 -3.06 4.12 -1.92
N ILE A 84 -3.17 5.25 -2.59
CA ILE A 84 -3.28 5.32 -4.06
C ILE A 84 -2.07 4.69 -4.74
N ASP A 85 -0.91 4.71 -4.09
CA ASP A 85 0.34 4.10 -4.56
C ASP A 85 0.33 2.56 -4.51
N LEU A 86 -0.66 1.95 -3.83
CA LEU A 86 -0.85 0.51 -3.78
C LEU A 86 -1.76 -0.02 -4.89
N ILE A 87 -2.45 0.84 -5.65
CA ILE A 87 -3.28 0.37 -6.76
C ILE A 87 -2.46 -0.54 -7.66
N TYR A 88 -1.28 -0.06 -8.05
CA TYR A 88 -0.33 -0.81 -8.86
C TYR A 88 1.09 -0.71 -8.24
N PRO A 89 1.83 -1.82 -8.15
CA PRO A 89 1.43 -3.17 -8.57
C PRO A 89 0.65 -3.98 -7.53
N HIS A 90 0.54 -3.52 -6.26
CA HIS A 90 0.17 -4.36 -5.12
C HIS A 90 -1.26 -4.91 -5.21
N HIS A 91 -2.27 -4.07 -5.15
CA HIS A 91 -3.68 -4.51 -5.16
C HIS A 91 -4.08 -5.17 -6.48
N GLU A 92 -3.58 -4.66 -7.60
CA GLU A 92 -3.78 -5.29 -8.90
C GLU A 92 -3.24 -6.72 -8.91
N THR A 93 -2.07 -6.94 -8.34
CA THR A 93 -1.44 -8.25 -8.24
C THR A 93 -2.20 -9.18 -7.28
N GLU A 94 -2.66 -8.68 -6.14
CA GLU A 94 -3.47 -9.46 -5.19
C GLU A 94 -4.74 -10.00 -5.86
N MET A 95 -5.45 -9.15 -6.59
CA MET A 95 -6.65 -9.53 -7.34
C MET A 95 -6.34 -10.62 -8.37
N ILE A 96 -5.26 -10.46 -9.14
CA ILE A 96 -4.85 -11.44 -10.14
C ILE A 96 -4.42 -12.75 -9.49
N LEU A 97 -3.67 -12.70 -8.40
CA LEU A 97 -3.25 -13.89 -7.65
C LEU A 97 -4.45 -14.66 -7.12
N ALA A 98 -5.42 -13.99 -6.51
CA ALA A 98 -6.64 -14.61 -6.01
C ALA A 98 -7.41 -15.34 -7.12
N GLU A 99 -7.55 -14.71 -8.29
CA GLU A 99 -8.16 -15.34 -9.47
C GLU A 99 -7.38 -16.58 -9.92
N LYS A 100 -6.04 -16.49 -9.99
CA LYS A 100 -5.17 -17.58 -10.47
C LYS A 100 -5.14 -18.79 -9.55
N ILE A 101 -5.22 -18.59 -8.25
CA ILE A 101 -5.25 -19.71 -7.28
C ILE A 101 -6.66 -20.22 -7.01
N GLY A 102 -7.66 -19.71 -7.73
CA GLY A 102 -9.03 -20.23 -7.71
C GLY A 102 -9.89 -19.71 -6.56
N LEU A 103 -9.53 -18.59 -5.93
CA LEU A 103 -10.32 -17.95 -4.87
C LEU A 103 -11.53 -17.16 -5.40
N GLY A 104 -11.57 -16.88 -6.71
CA GLY A 104 -12.66 -16.14 -7.35
C GLY A 104 -12.57 -14.63 -7.10
N ASN A 105 -13.71 -13.98 -6.79
CA ASN A 105 -13.74 -12.56 -6.47
C ASN A 105 -13.02 -12.31 -5.14
N TYR A 106 -11.96 -11.50 -5.18
CA TYR A 106 -11.17 -11.23 -3.98
C TYR A 106 -11.78 -10.17 -3.09
N CYS A 107 -12.33 -9.10 -3.70
CA CYS A 107 -12.87 -7.97 -2.96
C CYS A 107 -14.00 -7.29 -3.74
N ASP A 108 -15.08 -6.88 -3.04
CA ASP A 108 -16.21 -6.21 -3.67
C ASP A 108 -15.95 -4.72 -3.88
N PHE A 109 -15.31 -4.03 -2.93
CA PHE A 109 -15.04 -2.60 -3.02
C PHE A 109 -13.58 -2.28 -2.75
N TRP A 110 -12.90 -1.77 -3.78
CA TRP A 110 -11.54 -1.24 -3.67
C TRP A 110 -11.57 0.24 -3.33
N MET A 111 -10.94 0.64 -2.26
CA MET A 111 -10.85 2.02 -1.83
C MET A 111 -9.40 2.46 -1.73
N HIS A 112 -9.10 3.63 -2.29
CA HIS A 112 -7.75 4.18 -2.27
C HIS A 112 -7.77 5.62 -1.78
N ASN A 113 -6.95 5.91 -0.77
CA ASN A 113 -6.78 7.26 -0.26
C ASN A 113 -5.54 7.91 -0.86
N GLY A 114 -5.60 9.24 -0.94
CA GLY A 114 -4.43 10.06 -1.22
C GLY A 114 -3.36 9.91 -0.13
N LEU A 115 -2.16 10.35 -0.42
CA LEU A 115 -1.04 10.28 0.49
C LEU A 115 -0.87 11.61 1.23
N MET A 116 -0.15 11.59 2.34
CA MET A 116 0.28 12.82 3.00
C MET A 116 1.52 13.36 2.29
N GLU A 117 1.53 14.68 2.09
CA GLU A 117 2.63 15.41 1.44
C GLU A 117 3.12 16.54 2.35
N ASP A 118 4.40 16.80 2.35
CA ASP A 118 4.98 18.03 2.86
C ASP A 118 5.23 19.05 1.73
N ALA A 119 5.86 20.17 2.04
CA ALA A 119 6.17 21.20 1.05
C ALA A 119 7.09 20.70 -0.09
N ASP A 120 7.81 19.61 0.12
CA ASP A 120 8.74 19.00 -0.82
C ASP A 120 8.18 17.75 -1.52
N GLY A 121 6.91 17.43 -1.29
CA GLY A 121 6.17 16.31 -1.87
C GLY A 121 5.88 15.17 -0.88
N LYS A 122 5.64 13.95 -1.38
CA LYS A 122 5.24 12.78 -0.58
C LYS A 122 6.14 12.57 0.64
N LEU A 123 5.54 12.52 1.84
CA LEU A 123 6.23 12.09 3.06
C LEU A 123 6.69 10.64 2.90
N SER A 124 7.99 10.42 2.85
CA SER A 124 8.56 9.10 2.67
C SER A 124 9.65 8.79 3.70
N LYS A 125 9.76 7.50 4.05
CA LYS A 125 10.79 6.99 4.99
C LYS A 125 12.23 7.27 4.53
N SER A 126 12.45 7.49 3.25
CA SER A 126 13.78 7.68 2.65
C SER A 126 14.36 9.08 2.87
N ARG A 127 13.56 10.08 3.25
CA ARG A 127 14.03 11.47 3.46
C ARG A 127 14.60 11.75 4.85
N GLY A 128 14.59 10.77 5.76
CA GLY A 128 15.31 10.85 7.04
C GLY A 128 14.56 11.51 8.19
N GLU A 129 13.57 12.36 7.94
CA GLU A 129 12.71 12.94 8.97
C GLU A 129 11.43 12.11 9.08
N ARG A 130 11.39 11.26 10.10
CA ARG A 130 10.18 10.50 10.43
C ARG A 130 9.37 11.31 11.44
N ILE A 131 8.22 11.79 11.02
CA ILE A 131 7.24 12.32 11.93
C ILE A 131 6.50 11.14 12.54
N THR A 132 6.69 10.93 13.81
CA THR A 132 6.05 9.83 14.55
C THR A 132 4.78 10.33 15.23
N LEU A 133 3.80 9.45 15.42
CA LEU A 133 2.60 9.77 16.18
C LEU A 133 2.94 10.22 17.62
N GLU A 134 4.00 9.66 18.19
CA GLU A 134 4.47 10.03 19.52
C GLU A 134 4.91 11.51 19.58
N GLU A 135 5.58 11.98 18.53
CA GLU A 135 5.98 13.40 18.44
C GLU A 135 4.75 14.29 18.24
N VAL A 136 3.86 13.92 17.35
CA VAL A 136 2.61 14.67 17.12
C VAL A 136 1.77 14.76 18.38
N PHE A 137 1.66 13.70 19.16
CA PHE A 137 0.84 13.67 20.38
C PHE A 137 1.43 14.46 21.56
N LYS A 138 2.67 14.91 21.45
CA LYS A 138 3.23 15.86 22.44
C LYS A 138 2.59 17.26 22.31
N GLU A 139 2.17 17.62 21.11
CA GLU A 139 1.67 18.95 20.78
C GLU A 139 0.17 18.96 20.42
N CYS A 140 -0.37 17.81 20.03
CA CYS A 140 -1.72 17.69 19.50
C CYS A 140 -2.43 16.46 20.07
N PRO A 141 -3.63 16.60 20.65
CA PRO A 141 -4.39 15.45 21.11
C PRO A 141 -4.83 14.57 19.94
N PRO A 142 -4.95 13.23 20.15
CA PRO A 142 -5.32 12.29 19.10
C PRO A 142 -6.63 12.65 18.36
N ALA A 143 -7.60 13.24 19.06
CA ALA A 143 -8.86 13.67 18.47
C ALA A 143 -8.66 14.77 17.42
N ALA A 144 -7.77 15.72 17.67
CA ALA A 144 -7.48 16.81 16.73
C ALA A 144 -6.72 16.32 15.49
N LEU A 145 -5.77 15.38 15.65
CA LEU A 145 -5.14 14.72 14.51
C LEU A 145 -6.16 13.99 13.66
N ARG A 146 -7.07 13.25 14.29
CA ARG A 146 -8.15 12.56 13.60
C ARG A 146 -9.05 13.54 12.84
N PHE A 147 -9.42 14.65 13.45
CA PHE A 147 -10.20 15.73 12.82
C PHE A 147 -9.45 16.31 11.61
N TYR A 148 -8.16 16.60 11.76
CA TYR A 148 -7.32 17.10 10.68
C TYR A 148 -7.32 16.17 9.46
N LEU A 149 -7.06 14.90 9.69
CA LEU A 149 -7.05 13.90 8.61
C LEU A 149 -8.41 13.75 7.92
N LEU A 150 -9.51 13.82 8.68
CA LEU A 150 -10.87 13.69 8.17
C LEU A 150 -11.43 14.99 7.56
N SER A 151 -10.77 16.13 7.75
CA SER A 151 -11.18 17.41 7.15
C SER A 151 -10.88 17.50 5.65
N HIS A 152 -10.05 16.59 5.14
CA HIS A 152 -9.72 16.48 3.73
C HIS A 152 -10.50 15.32 3.10
N HIS A 153 -10.83 15.45 1.81
CA HIS A 153 -11.44 14.33 1.10
C HIS A 153 -10.42 13.18 0.98
N TYR A 154 -10.82 11.97 1.30
CA TYR A 154 -9.89 10.83 1.42
C TYR A 154 -9.09 10.52 0.15
N ARG A 155 -9.57 10.91 -1.04
CA ARG A 155 -8.86 10.71 -2.32
C ARG A 155 -7.86 11.80 -2.65
N GLU A 156 -7.91 12.92 -1.94
CA GLU A 156 -6.98 14.03 -2.15
C GLU A 156 -5.69 13.80 -1.39
N PHE A 157 -4.61 14.37 -1.89
CA PHE A 157 -3.37 14.44 -1.15
C PHE A 157 -3.56 15.38 0.03
N THR A 158 -3.21 14.93 1.22
CA THR A 158 -3.36 15.71 2.45
C THR A 158 -2.04 16.41 2.75
N PRO A 159 -1.99 17.75 2.69
CA PRO A 159 -0.78 18.46 3.07
C PRO A 159 -0.51 18.25 4.56
N TYR A 160 0.72 17.90 4.90
CA TYR A 160 1.15 17.93 6.30
C TYR A 160 1.78 19.27 6.61
N SER A 161 1.18 20.02 7.51
CA SER A 161 1.78 21.22 8.08
C SER A 161 1.55 21.30 9.59
N PRO A 162 2.56 21.65 10.37
CA PRO A 162 2.41 21.89 11.81
C PRO A 162 1.33 22.92 12.12
N GLU A 163 1.23 23.97 11.30
CA GLU A 163 0.24 25.05 11.44
C GLU A 163 -1.19 24.53 11.22
N GLY A 164 -1.40 23.69 10.19
CA GLY A 164 -2.69 23.06 9.92
C GLY A 164 -3.14 22.17 11.07
N LEU A 165 -2.20 21.42 11.64
CA LEU A 165 -2.45 20.56 12.79
C LEU A 165 -2.81 21.37 14.04
N LEU A 166 -2.08 22.47 14.31
CA LEU A 166 -2.39 23.39 15.42
C LEU A 166 -3.76 24.06 15.23
N GLY A 167 -4.13 24.42 13.99
CA GLY A 167 -5.46 24.92 13.68
C GLY A 167 -6.56 23.90 14.03
N ALA A 168 -6.35 22.64 13.68
CA ALA A 168 -7.28 21.56 14.03
C ALA A 168 -7.38 21.33 15.54
N CYS A 169 -6.29 21.52 16.30
CA CYS A 169 -6.32 21.45 17.77
C CYS A 169 -7.22 22.54 18.36
N GLN A 170 -7.12 23.78 17.84
CA GLN A 170 -7.95 24.92 18.31
C GLN A 170 -9.44 24.75 17.92
N GLU A 171 -9.73 24.17 16.78
CA GLU A 171 -11.10 23.87 16.37
C GLU A 171 -11.69 22.69 17.14
N GLY A 172 -10.90 21.65 17.38
CA GLY A 172 -11.31 20.49 18.16
C GLY A 172 -11.62 20.79 19.64
N GLU A 173 -11.03 21.84 20.23
CA GLU A 173 -11.37 22.30 21.58
C GLU A 173 -12.73 23.04 21.66
N ARG A 174 -13.29 23.42 20.53
CA ARG A 174 -14.59 24.10 20.43
C ARG A 174 -15.77 23.16 20.21
N LEU A 175 -15.49 21.90 19.87
CA LEU A 175 -16.49 20.84 19.66
C LEU A 175 -16.66 19.99 20.91
#